data_2437378f2b73d6f1114b7958273a5cf3
#
_entry.id   2437378f2b73d6f1114b7958273a5cf3
#
_cell.length_a   1.000
_cell.length_b   1.000
_cell.length_c   1.000
_cell.angle_alpha   90.00
_cell.angle_beta   90.00
_cell.angle_gamma   90.00
#
_symmetry.space_group_name_H-M   'P 1'
#
loop_
_entity.id
_entity.type
_entity.pdbx_description
1 polymer ?
#
loop_
_entity_poly.entity_id
_entity_poly.type
_entity_poly.pdbx_seq_one_letter_code
_entity_poly.pdbx_strand_id
1 'polypeptide(L)'
;EQLCSRAKAISKQKNSAQMSLFGDIIEEEKLEVVYPDIPEYELNEKLSKEKQVLGVYVSGHPFEKYMNVVPDCTFNCSFFEDYVEDEDGNRTFNSISDGMHITMAGIISSFRRTTTKRTGSFMAFITVEDVYGSLDCVCFPAVYEKFKGEIANDKIVKVKGKLDVDAEKGISDRKSLV
;
A
#
# COMPACT_ATOMS: atom_id res chain seq x y z
N GLU A 1 13.72 10.95 21.60
CA GLU A 1 13.67 11.09 23.09
C GLU A 1 13.83 12.54 23.55
N GLN A 2 14.79 13.31 23.03
CA GLN A 2 15.01 14.72 23.43
C GLN A 2 13.81 15.63 23.16
N LEU A 3 13.08 15.47 22.05
CA LEU A 3 11.88 16.26 21.73
C LEU A 3 10.73 15.93 22.68
N CYS A 4 10.54 14.67 23.05
CA CYS A 4 9.50 14.27 24.00
C CYS A 4 9.79 14.76 25.42
N SER A 5 11.04 14.77 25.85
CA SER A 5 11.43 15.29 27.17
C SER A 5 11.24 16.81 27.26
N ARG A 6 11.57 17.55 26.18
CA ARG A 6 11.33 19.00 26.08
C ARG A 6 9.84 19.34 26.05
N ALA A 7 9.03 18.60 25.26
CA ALA A 7 7.59 18.80 25.22
C ALA A 7 6.93 18.58 26.59
N LYS A 8 7.39 17.57 27.35
CA LYS A 8 6.94 17.33 28.73
C LYS A 8 7.34 18.45 29.68
N ALA A 9 8.54 19.03 29.54
CA ALA A 9 9.00 20.15 30.36
C ALA A 9 8.16 21.39 30.11
N ILE A 10 7.86 21.71 28.83
CA ILE A 10 7.00 22.85 28.43
C ILE A 10 5.56 22.69 28.97
N SER A 11 5.00 21.47 28.82
CA SER A 11 3.65 21.18 29.36
C SER A 11 3.58 21.31 30.87
N LYS A 12 4.63 20.89 31.58
CA LYS A 12 4.72 21.02 33.04
C LYS A 12 4.84 22.48 33.49
N GLN A 13 5.55 23.29 32.73
CA GLN A 13 5.71 24.72 32.97
C GLN A 13 4.40 25.51 32.72
N LYS A 14 3.65 25.17 31.67
CA LYS A 14 2.32 25.75 31.41
C LYS A 14 1.25 25.35 32.43
N ASN A 15 1.36 24.15 33.00
CA ASN A 15 0.41 23.65 34.00
C ASN A 15 0.74 24.06 35.45
N SER A 16 1.92 24.61 35.70
CA SER A 16 2.21 25.25 37.01
C SER A 16 1.61 26.64 37.01
N ALA A 17 0.32 26.71 37.32
CA ALA A 17 -0.41 27.97 37.53
C ALA A 17 0.05 28.65 38.83
N GLN A 18 1.32 28.99 38.95
CA GLN A 18 1.77 30.02 39.88
C GLN A 18 1.62 31.34 39.15
N MET A 19 0.47 31.98 39.38
CA MET A 19 0.30 33.40 39.07
C MET A 19 1.37 34.17 39.83
N SER A 20 2.34 34.72 39.13
CA SER A 20 3.22 35.73 39.67
C SER A 20 2.35 36.95 39.99
N LEU A 21 2.29 37.33 41.24
CA LEU A 21 1.54 38.49 41.74
C LEU A 21 2.12 39.83 41.26
N PHE A 22 3.29 39.81 40.68
CA PHE A 22 3.95 40.95 40.05
C PHE A 22 4.06 40.64 38.54
N GLY A 23 3.29 41.41 37.77
CA GLY A 23 3.16 41.22 36.31
C GLY A 23 4.47 41.40 35.55
N ASP A 24 5.35 40.44 35.66
CA ASP A 24 6.47 40.31 34.78
C ASP A 24 5.94 39.80 33.41
N ILE A 25 6.10 40.67 32.42
CA ILE A 25 5.95 40.32 31.03
C ILE A 25 6.90 39.16 30.76
N ILE A 26 6.39 37.95 30.83
CA ILE A 26 7.14 36.78 30.37
C ILE A 26 7.25 36.99 28.86
N GLU A 27 8.39 37.50 28.40
CA GLU A 27 8.78 37.33 26.99
C GLU A 27 8.65 35.84 26.71
N GLU A 28 7.71 35.47 25.82
CA GLU A 28 7.65 34.13 25.28
C GLU A 28 8.98 33.87 24.58
N GLU A 29 9.94 33.27 25.30
CA GLU A 29 11.12 32.72 24.69
C GLU A 29 10.59 31.77 23.59
N LYS A 30 10.66 32.22 22.33
CA LYS A 30 10.44 31.37 21.20
C LYS A 30 11.50 30.27 21.29
N LEU A 31 11.08 29.14 21.85
CA LEU A 31 11.90 27.93 21.89
C LEU A 31 12.19 27.52 20.46
N GLU A 32 13.30 27.98 19.91
CA GLU A 32 13.80 27.48 18.64
C GLU A 32 14.06 25.99 18.81
N VAL A 33 13.26 25.18 18.11
CA VAL A 33 13.48 23.74 18.06
C VAL A 33 14.67 23.51 17.13
N VAL A 34 15.83 23.28 17.71
CA VAL A 34 17.00 22.89 16.93
C VAL A 34 16.82 21.41 16.56
N TYR A 35 16.58 21.15 15.29
CA TYR A 35 16.55 19.81 14.75
C TYR A 35 17.98 19.29 14.60
N PRO A 36 18.27 18.04 14.99
CA PRO A 36 19.57 17.45 14.74
C PRO A 36 19.77 17.30 13.21
N ASP A 37 20.97 17.61 12.74
CA ASP A 37 21.38 17.36 11.36
C ASP A 37 21.66 15.85 11.19
N ILE A 38 20.62 15.13 10.79
CA ILE A 38 20.67 13.67 10.59
C ILE A 38 20.48 13.43 9.08
N PRO A 39 21.32 12.61 8.45
CA PRO A 39 21.15 12.26 7.05
C PRO A 39 19.78 11.58 6.83
N GLU A 40 19.17 11.85 5.66
CA GLU A 40 17.90 11.24 5.26
C GLU A 40 18.10 9.72 5.07
N TYR A 41 17.03 8.96 5.30
CA TYR A 41 17.03 7.53 5.06
C TYR A 41 17.19 7.21 3.57
N GLU A 42 17.83 6.11 3.26
CA GLU A 42 17.80 5.53 1.92
C GLU A 42 16.33 5.31 1.48
N LEU A 43 16.04 5.54 0.19
CA LEU A 43 14.67 5.54 -0.32
C LEU A 43 13.88 4.28 0.06
N ASN A 44 14.48 3.09 -0.07
CA ASN A 44 13.81 1.83 0.26
C ASN A 44 13.47 1.73 1.76
N GLU A 45 14.37 2.19 2.63
CA GLU A 45 14.15 2.22 4.07
C GLU A 45 13.07 3.23 4.45
N LYS A 46 13.07 4.40 3.82
CA LYS A 46 12.06 5.45 3.99
C LYS A 46 10.68 4.93 3.62
N LEU A 47 10.53 4.33 2.42
CA LEU A 47 9.27 3.74 1.97
C LEU A 47 8.77 2.62 2.90
N SER A 48 9.67 1.77 3.39
CA SER A 48 9.31 0.71 4.35
C SER A 48 8.77 1.30 5.65
N LYS A 49 9.40 2.36 6.17
CA LYS A 49 8.95 3.06 7.39
C LYS A 49 7.62 3.79 7.17
N GLU A 50 7.43 4.43 6.03
CA GLU A 50 6.16 5.07 5.66
C GLU A 50 5.03 4.05 5.66
N LYS A 51 5.20 2.91 4.98
CA LYS A 51 4.21 1.83 4.96
C LYS A 51 3.91 1.28 6.36
N GLN A 52 4.93 1.11 7.19
CA GLN A 52 4.78 0.61 8.56
C GLN A 52 4.00 1.58 9.47
N VAL A 53 4.22 2.88 9.33
CA VAL A 53 3.65 3.89 10.24
C VAL A 53 2.33 4.45 9.70
N LEU A 54 2.26 4.73 8.41
CA LEU A 54 1.12 5.39 7.76
C LEU A 54 0.18 4.40 7.06
N GLY A 55 0.65 3.19 6.79
CA GLY A 55 -0.08 2.20 6.00
C GLY A 55 0.00 2.43 4.48
N VAL A 56 0.57 3.55 4.05
CA VAL A 56 0.71 3.94 2.64
C VAL A 56 2.12 4.43 2.35
N TYR A 57 2.50 4.42 1.08
CA TYR A 57 3.73 5.05 0.59
C TYR A 57 3.45 6.52 0.26
N VAL A 58 4.32 7.43 0.66
CA VAL A 58 4.19 8.88 0.45
C VAL A 58 5.29 9.43 -0.46
N SER A 59 6.53 9.00 -0.25
CA SER A 59 7.69 9.52 -0.97
C SER A 59 7.92 8.88 -2.36
N GLY A 60 7.10 7.90 -2.75
CA GLY A 60 7.17 7.16 -4.01
C GLY A 60 6.65 5.75 -3.84
N HIS A 61 6.70 4.93 -4.87
CA HIS A 61 6.27 3.53 -4.81
C HIS A 61 7.45 2.58 -5.04
N PRO A 62 7.64 1.51 -4.23
CA PRO A 62 8.80 0.61 -4.39
C PRO A 62 8.87 -0.07 -5.76
N PHE A 63 7.73 -0.23 -6.43
CA PHE A 63 7.63 -0.81 -7.77
C PHE A 63 7.98 0.17 -8.89
N GLU A 64 8.01 1.49 -8.66
CA GLU A 64 8.18 2.53 -9.68
C GLU A 64 9.43 2.31 -10.55
N LYS A 65 10.56 1.97 -9.94
CA LYS A 65 11.82 1.68 -10.65
C LYS A 65 11.77 0.46 -11.58
N TYR A 66 10.76 -0.41 -11.40
CA TYR A 66 10.60 -1.64 -12.18
C TYR A 66 9.58 -1.51 -13.31
N MET A 67 8.74 -0.47 -13.33
CA MET A 67 7.69 -0.27 -14.33
C MET A 67 8.19 -0.36 -15.77
N ASN A 68 9.36 0.25 -16.03
CA ASN A 68 9.94 0.28 -17.38
C ASN A 68 10.89 -0.89 -17.67
N VAL A 69 11.18 -1.72 -16.67
CA VAL A 69 12.15 -2.82 -16.76
C VAL A 69 11.45 -4.16 -17.03
N VAL A 70 10.21 -4.31 -16.54
CA VAL A 70 9.47 -5.57 -16.73
C VAL A 70 8.79 -5.58 -18.10
N PRO A 71 9.27 -6.44 -19.03
CA PRO A 71 8.71 -6.50 -20.39
C PRO A 71 7.34 -7.19 -20.41
N ASP A 72 6.58 -6.96 -21.49
CA ASP A 72 5.36 -7.68 -21.85
C ASP A 72 4.23 -7.63 -20.81
N CYS A 73 4.11 -6.55 -20.03
CA CYS A 73 2.91 -6.29 -19.23
C CYS A 73 1.82 -5.73 -20.14
N THR A 74 0.64 -6.36 -20.11
CA THR A 74 -0.53 -5.94 -20.91
C THR A 74 -1.57 -5.20 -20.06
N PHE A 75 -1.34 -5.13 -18.77
CA PHE A 75 -2.30 -4.58 -17.80
C PHE A 75 -1.57 -3.91 -16.62
N ASN A 76 -2.15 -2.84 -16.11
CA ASN A 76 -1.85 -2.21 -14.83
C ASN A 76 -3.16 -1.71 -14.19
N CYS A 77 -3.12 -1.30 -12.92
CA CYS A 77 -4.33 -0.91 -12.20
C CYS A 77 -4.97 0.39 -12.68
N SER A 78 -4.29 1.21 -13.51
CA SER A 78 -4.91 2.42 -14.08
C SER A 78 -6.09 2.12 -15.03
N PHE A 79 -6.11 0.92 -15.63
CA PHE A 79 -7.25 0.49 -16.46
C PHE A 79 -8.57 0.43 -15.70
N PHE A 80 -8.52 0.39 -14.38
CA PHE A 80 -9.71 0.42 -13.56
C PHE A 80 -10.32 1.80 -13.37
N GLU A 81 -9.61 2.85 -13.72
CA GLU A 81 -10.10 4.23 -13.68
C GLU A 81 -10.84 4.60 -14.97
N ASP A 82 -10.66 3.81 -16.04
CA ASP A 82 -11.28 4.01 -17.35
C ASP A 82 -12.64 3.32 -17.43
N TYR A 83 -13.65 3.88 -16.80
CA TYR A 83 -15.02 3.36 -16.80
C TYR A 83 -16.06 4.46 -17.00
N VAL A 84 -17.25 4.05 -17.43
CA VAL A 84 -18.46 4.86 -17.46
C VAL A 84 -19.42 4.31 -16.41
N GLU A 85 -20.00 5.20 -15.60
CA GLU A 85 -20.99 4.86 -14.58
C GLU A 85 -22.38 5.27 -15.10
N ASP A 86 -23.36 4.35 -15.03
CA ASP A 86 -24.74 4.62 -15.39
C ASP A 86 -25.53 5.27 -14.22
N GLU A 87 -26.81 5.61 -14.49
CA GLU A 87 -27.69 6.25 -13.50
C GLU A 87 -27.96 5.34 -12.27
N ASP A 88 -27.81 4.03 -12.42
CA ASP A 88 -28.01 3.04 -11.36
C ASP A 88 -26.71 2.75 -10.59
N GLY A 89 -25.58 3.38 -10.95
CA GLY A 89 -24.28 3.21 -10.31
C GLY A 89 -23.49 2.01 -10.80
N ASN A 90 -23.92 1.34 -11.89
CA ASN A 90 -23.16 0.25 -12.47
C ASN A 90 -22.01 0.80 -13.31
N ARG A 91 -20.86 0.14 -13.23
CA ARG A 91 -19.64 0.55 -13.93
C ARG A 91 -19.36 -0.34 -15.12
N THR A 92 -19.23 0.28 -16.28
CA THR A 92 -18.78 -0.37 -17.52
C THR A 92 -17.39 0.10 -17.85
N PHE A 93 -16.43 -0.81 -17.87
CA PHE A 93 -15.03 -0.49 -18.20
C PHE A 93 -14.84 -0.47 -19.71
N ASN A 94 -14.10 0.54 -20.20
CA ASN A 94 -13.86 0.71 -21.62
C ASN A 94 -12.74 -0.21 -22.14
N SER A 95 -11.70 -0.41 -21.33
CA SER A 95 -10.45 -1.07 -21.74
C SER A 95 -10.31 -2.50 -21.22
N ILE A 96 -11.19 -2.94 -20.32
CA ILE A 96 -11.15 -4.28 -19.74
C ILE A 96 -12.51 -4.97 -19.81
N SER A 97 -12.49 -6.29 -19.87
CA SER A 97 -13.70 -7.12 -19.87
C SER A 97 -13.51 -8.33 -18.98
N ASP A 98 -14.64 -8.87 -18.50
CA ASP A 98 -14.63 -10.14 -17.79
C ASP A 98 -14.02 -11.24 -18.64
N GLY A 99 -13.18 -12.05 -18.00
CA GLY A 99 -12.49 -13.15 -18.67
C GLY A 99 -11.28 -12.77 -19.51
N MET A 100 -10.90 -11.50 -19.58
CA MET A 100 -9.73 -11.04 -20.32
C MET A 100 -8.44 -11.63 -19.75
N HIS A 101 -7.55 -12.11 -20.62
CA HIS A 101 -6.22 -12.55 -20.22
C HIS A 101 -5.29 -11.36 -20.06
N ILE A 102 -4.70 -11.24 -18.88
CA ILE A 102 -3.81 -10.14 -18.52
C ILE A 102 -2.43 -10.63 -18.07
N THR A 103 -1.46 -9.76 -18.23
CA THR A 103 -0.13 -9.89 -17.63
C THR A 103 0.16 -8.59 -16.88
N MET A 104 0.33 -8.68 -15.58
CA MET A 104 0.60 -7.56 -14.68
C MET A 104 1.90 -7.81 -13.93
N ALA A 105 2.64 -6.76 -13.65
CA ALA A 105 3.75 -6.80 -12.71
C ALA A 105 3.48 -5.86 -11.54
N GLY A 106 3.93 -6.23 -10.36
CA GLY A 106 3.75 -5.46 -9.14
C GLY A 106 4.47 -6.08 -7.97
N ILE A 107 4.25 -5.51 -6.79
CA ILE A 107 4.75 -6.01 -5.51
C ILE A 107 3.64 -6.73 -4.77
N ILE A 108 3.94 -7.85 -4.12
CA ILE A 108 2.97 -8.54 -3.25
C ILE A 108 2.83 -7.73 -1.97
N SER A 109 1.69 -7.05 -1.81
CA SER A 109 1.38 -6.28 -0.60
C SER A 109 0.70 -7.13 0.49
N SER A 110 0.04 -8.22 0.10
CA SER A 110 -0.60 -9.17 1.02
C SER A 110 -0.52 -10.60 0.49
N PHE A 111 -0.27 -11.53 1.39
CA PHE A 111 -0.23 -12.96 1.10
C PHE A 111 -0.98 -13.75 2.17
N ARG A 112 -1.93 -14.57 1.76
CA ARG A 112 -2.68 -15.46 2.64
C ARG A 112 -2.81 -16.86 2.05
N ARG A 113 -2.21 -17.85 2.71
CA ARG A 113 -2.37 -19.27 2.36
C ARG A 113 -3.67 -19.82 2.93
N THR A 114 -4.35 -20.64 2.14
CA THR A 114 -5.54 -21.39 2.56
C THR A 114 -5.57 -22.77 1.90
N THR A 115 -6.59 -23.57 2.23
CA THR A 115 -6.80 -24.88 1.62
C THR A 115 -8.13 -24.91 0.88
N THR A 116 -8.19 -25.63 -0.22
CA THR A 116 -9.44 -25.86 -0.96
C THR A 116 -10.36 -26.78 -0.18
N LYS A 117 -11.63 -26.45 -0.09
CA LYS A 117 -12.63 -27.25 0.63
C LYS A 117 -12.81 -28.65 0.05
N ARG A 118 -12.64 -28.79 -1.29
CA ARG A 118 -12.91 -30.06 -1.98
C ARG A 118 -11.76 -31.06 -1.90
N THR A 119 -10.50 -30.59 -2.00
CA THR A 119 -9.34 -31.46 -2.13
C THR A 119 -8.36 -31.34 -0.97
N GLY A 120 -8.53 -30.35 -0.08
CA GLY A 120 -7.56 -30.04 0.97
C GLY A 120 -6.21 -29.52 0.48
N SER A 121 -6.07 -29.29 -0.82
CA SER A 121 -4.84 -28.78 -1.44
C SER A 121 -4.61 -27.33 -1.05
N PHE A 122 -3.35 -26.94 -0.88
CA PHE A 122 -3.00 -25.55 -0.59
C PHE A 122 -3.20 -24.65 -1.80
N MET A 123 -3.70 -23.46 -1.55
CA MET A 123 -3.82 -22.35 -2.50
C MET A 123 -3.50 -21.03 -1.80
N ALA A 124 -3.32 -19.96 -2.52
CA ALA A 124 -3.06 -18.66 -1.95
C ALA A 124 -3.95 -17.57 -2.54
N PHE A 125 -4.25 -16.59 -1.70
CA PHE A 125 -4.71 -15.27 -2.11
C PHE A 125 -3.53 -14.34 -1.96
N ILE A 126 -3.24 -13.57 -3.00
CA ILE A 126 -2.22 -12.53 -3.00
C ILE A 126 -2.83 -11.23 -3.51
N THR A 127 -2.42 -10.12 -2.91
CA THR A 127 -2.73 -8.79 -3.45
C THR A 127 -1.47 -8.28 -4.11
N VAL A 128 -1.53 -7.99 -5.40
CA VAL A 128 -0.44 -7.42 -6.19
C VAL A 128 -0.71 -5.94 -6.37
N GLU A 129 0.23 -5.11 -5.94
CA GLU A 129 0.13 -3.65 -5.95
C GLU A 129 1.12 -3.07 -6.97
N ASP A 130 0.65 -2.19 -7.83
CA ASP A 130 1.47 -1.34 -8.71
C ASP A 130 1.36 0.13 -8.28
N VAL A 131 1.89 1.06 -9.06
CA VAL A 131 1.84 2.50 -8.73
C VAL A 131 0.45 3.12 -8.85
N TYR A 132 -0.50 2.43 -9.47
CA TYR A 132 -1.85 2.92 -9.74
C TYR A 132 -2.91 2.29 -8.81
N GLY A 133 -2.59 1.17 -8.18
CA GLY A 133 -3.52 0.49 -7.29
C GLY A 133 -3.15 -0.96 -7.00
N SER A 134 -4.14 -1.76 -6.62
CA SER A 134 -3.95 -3.16 -6.25
C SER A 134 -4.97 -4.07 -6.93
N LEU A 135 -4.55 -5.31 -7.18
CA LEU A 135 -5.35 -6.38 -7.74
C LEU A 135 -5.25 -7.63 -6.88
N ASP A 136 -6.39 -8.15 -6.45
CA ASP A 136 -6.45 -9.42 -5.74
C ASP A 136 -6.35 -10.58 -6.73
N CYS A 137 -5.43 -11.50 -6.44
CA CYS A 137 -5.16 -12.65 -7.28
C CYS A 137 -5.35 -13.95 -6.51
N VAL A 138 -5.93 -14.95 -7.18
CA VAL A 138 -6.12 -16.30 -6.65
C VAL A 138 -5.09 -17.23 -7.29
N CYS A 139 -4.13 -17.68 -6.49
CA CYS A 139 -3.18 -18.71 -6.90
C CYS A 139 -3.75 -20.09 -6.62
N PHE A 140 -4.25 -20.76 -7.63
CA PHE A 140 -4.76 -22.13 -7.53
C PHE A 140 -3.68 -23.14 -7.13
N PRO A 141 -4.07 -24.34 -6.63
CA PRO A 141 -3.13 -25.29 -6.07
C PRO A 141 -1.95 -25.65 -6.99
N ALA A 142 -2.19 -25.82 -8.28
CA ALA A 142 -1.14 -26.16 -9.24
C ALA A 142 -0.08 -25.05 -9.37
N VAL A 143 -0.52 -23.79 -9.39
CA VAL A 143 0.36 -22.62 -9.45
C VAL A 143 1.04 -22.40 -8.11
N TYR A 144 0.27 -22.46 -7.04
CA TYR A 144 0.81 -22.27 -5.70
C TYR A 144 1.93 -23.29 -5.38
N GLU A 145 1.72 -24.56 -5.68
CA GLU A 145 2.72 -25.60 -5.41
C GLU A 145 4.02 -25.37 -6.19
N LYS A 146 3.90 -24.86 -7.42
CA LYS A 146 5.06 -24.55 -8.25
C LYS A 146 5.88 -23.37 -7.74
N PHE A 147 5.22 -22.33 -7.21
CA PHE A 147 5.85 -21.05 -6.86
C PHE A 147 5.83 -20.72 -5.36
N LYS A 148 5.43 -21.64 -4.49
CA LYS A 148 5.28 -21.42 -3.04
C LYS A 148 6.51 -20.86 -2.34
N GLY A 149 7.72 -21.07 -2.87
CA GLY A 149 8.96 -20.52 -2.35
C GLY A 149 9.25 -19.09 -2.77
N GLU A 150 8.54 -18.59 -3.78
CA GLU A 150 8.73 -17.26 -4.36
C GLU A 150 7.64 -16.28 -3.93
N ILE A 151 6.46 -16.81 -3.53
CA ILE A 151 5.31 -16.02 -3.11
C ILE A 151 5.49 -15.61 -1.65
N ALA A 152 5.83 -14.35 -1.42
CA ALA A 152 5.94 -13.74 -0.10
C ALA A 152 5.67 -12.23 -0.19
N ASN A 153 5.31 -11.60 0.94
CA ASN A 153 5.16 -10.16 0.99
C ASN A 153 6.43 -9.44 0.53
N ASP A 154 6.27 -8.27 -0.05
CA ASP A 154 7.33 -7.39 -0.57
C ASP A 154 8.14 -7.98 -1.73
N LYS A 155 7.71 -9.09 -2.30
CA LYS A 155 8.30 -9.65 -3.52
C LYS A 155 7.72 -9.02 -4.77
N ILE A 156 8.59 -8.71 -5.73
CA ILE A 156 8.18 -8.25 -7.06
C ILE A 156 7.88 -9.47 -7.90
N VAL A 157 6.71 -9.47 -8.49
CA VAL A 157 6.19 -10.59 -9.27
C VAL A 157 5.62 -10.12 -10.60
N LYS A 158 5.64 -11.00 -11.58
CA LYS A 158 4.90 -10.88 -12.83
C LYS A 158 3.84 -11.96 -12.86
N VAL A 159 2.60 -11.55 -12.87
CA VAL A 159 1.42 -12.40 -12.77
C VAL A 159 0.75 -12.48 -14.13
N LYS A 160 0.42 -13.68 -14.57
CA LYS A 160 -0.41 -13.93 -15.77
C LYS A 160 -1.69 -14.62 -15.32
N GLY A 161 -2.82 -14.09 -15.74
CA GLY A 161 -4.07 -14.66 -15.32
C GLY A 161 -5.25 -14.19 -16.16
N LYS A 162 -6.41 -14.63 -15.74
CA LYS A 162 -7.69 -14.24 -16.30
C LYS A 162 -8.36 -13.27 -15.34
N LEU A 163 -8.76 -12.11 -15.83
CA LEU A 163 -9.43 -11.10 -15.03
C LEU A 163 -10.88 -11.52 -14.77
N ASP A 164 -11.32 -11.39 -13.52
CA ASP A 164 -12.69 -11.57 -13.09
C ASP A 164 -13.21 -10.19 -12.66
N VAL A 165 -14.17 -9.66 -13.41
CA VAL A 165 -14.72 -8.32 -13.21
C VAL A 165 -16.16 -8.44 -12.72
N ASP A 166 -16.39 -8.16 -11.44
CA ASP A 166 -17.72 -8.11 -10.85
C ASP A 166 -18.29 -6.69 -10.98
N ALA A 167 -19.29 -6.52 -11.86
CA ALA A 167 -19.93 -5.24 -12.12
C ALA A 167 -20.75 -4.70 -10.93
N GLU A 168 -21.25 -5.60 -10.05
CA GLU A 168 -22.13 -5.20 -8.93
C GLU A 168 -21.36 -4.75 -7.69
N LYS A 169 -20.12 -5.27 -7.48
CA LYS A 169 -19.34 -5.04 -6.25
C LYS A 169 -18.25 -3.98 -6.38
N GLY A 170 -18.08 -3.41 -7.56
CA GLY A 170 -17.05 -2.39 -7.79
C GLY A 170 -15.61 -2.93 -7.66
N ILE A 171 -14.67 -2.03 -7.43
CA ILE A 171 -13.22 -2.27 -7.49
C ILE A 171 -12.68 -3.23 -6.39
N SER A 172 -13.42 -3.45 -5.31
CA SER A 172 -12.91 -4.12 -4.12
C SER A 172 -12.88 -5.66 -4.17
N ASP A 173 -13.56 -6.30 -5.13
CA ASP A 173 -13.72 -7.76 -5.16
C ASP A 173 -13.19 -8.41 -6.46
N ARG A 174 -12.14 -7.84 -7.03
CA ARG A 174 -11.56 -8.34 -8.28
C ARG A 174 -10.64 -9.51 -8.02
N LYS A 175 -10.92 -10.62 -8.65
CA LYS A 175 -10.13 -11.84 -8.55
C LYS A 175 -9.50 -12.15 -9.90
N SER A 176 -8.19 -12.07 -9.98
CA SER A 176 -7.44 -12.60 -11.12
C SER A 176 -7.07 -14.05 -10.85
N LEU A 177 -7.28 -14.91 -11.83
CA LEU A 177 -6.89 -16.32 -11.79
C LEU A 177 -5.49 -16.45 -12.34
N VAL A 178 -4.53 -16.78 -11.50
CA VAL A 178 -3.12 -16.98 -11.85
C VAL A 178 -2.83 -18.45 -12.10
#